data_d0327e7fc2e8964b806d7d361970da41
#
_entry.id   d0327e7fc2e8964b806d7d361970da41
#
_cell.length_a   1.000
_cell.length_b   1.000
_cell.length_c   1.000
_cell.angle_alpha   90.00
_cell.angle_beta   90.00
_cell.angle_gamma   90.00
#
_symmetry.space_group_name_H-M   'P 1'
#
loop_
_entity.id
_entity.type
_entity.pdbx_description
1 polymer ?
#
loop_
_entity_poly.entity_id
_entity_poly.type
_entity_poly.pdbx_seq_one_letter_code
_entity_poly.pdbx_strand_id
1 'polypeptide(L)'
;MQAALKRPNLATQVGNQGHSEANYFQFKAWMDAGIIKDVTAVTAHMNNPRRWHGWNPNIRHMPMGEPVPETMDWDTWIGVAQYHDYNHDYHLGQWRCWYDFGMGVLGDWGAHILDTAHEFLDLGLPTEINPLYLKDHNPFFFPMSSTLLFKFPERGNMPAVDITWYDGLDNIPAVPEGYGVSELDPNIPTVAGGKIQPAKLNPGKEIYSKELTFKGGSHGSTLSIIPDEKAKEMESRLP
;
A
#
# COMPACT_ATOMS: atom_id res chain seq x y z
N MET A 1 -12.06 17.33 -9.97
CA MET A 1 -11.90 18.38 -8.93
C MET A 1 -12.38 19.77 -9.41
N GLN A 2 -11.82 20.39 -10.44
CA GLN A 2 -12.23 21.74 -10.88
C GLN A 2 -13.73 21.88 -11.19
N ALA A 3 -14.37 20.86 -11.77
CA ALA A 3 -15.81 20.86 -12.05
C ALA A 3 -16.67 20.84 -10.77
N ALA A 4 -16.20 20.14 -9.72
CA ALA A 4 -16.86 20.10 -8.42
C ALA A 4 -16.71 21.44 -7.66
N LEU A 5 -15.55 22.06 -7.74
CA LEU A 5 -15.31 23.38 -7.13
C LEU A 5 -16.24 24.49 -7.66
N LYS A 6 -16.74 24.34 -8.89
CA LYS A 6 -17.72 25.25 -9.49
C LYS A 6 -19.16 25.02 -9.02
N ARG A 7 -19.39 24.01 -8.20
CA ARG A 7 -20.71 23.62 -7.68
C ARG A 7 -20.68 23.55 -6.16
N PRO A 8 -20.86 24.68 -5.45
CA PRO A 8 -20.63 24.77 -4.00
C PRO A 8 -21.54 23.87 -3.15
N ASN A 9 -22.60 23.31 -3.75
CA ASN A 9 -23.53 22.41 -3.05
C ASN A 9 -23.20 20.92 -3.24
N LEU A 10 -22.06 20.57 -3.87
CA LEU A 10 -21.63 19.19 -4.00
C LEU A 10 -20.74 18.81 -2.80
N ALA A 11 -21.15 17.77 -2.09
CA ALA A 11 -20.26 17.06 -1.17
C ALA A 11 -19.42 16.05 -1.98
N THR A 12 -18.11 16.10 -1.80
CA THR A 12 -17.18 15.16 -2.44
C THR A 12 -16.25 14.59 -1.39
N GLN A 13 -15.97 13.29 -1.47
CA GLN A 13 -15.09 12.59 -0.55
C GLN A 13 -14.23 11.58 -1.30
N VAL A 14 -12.93 11.53 -0.96
CA VAL A 14 -12.03 10.46 -1.40
C VAL A 14 -12.20 9.27 -0.47
N GLY A 15 -12.23 8.06 -1.04
CA GLY A 15 -12.45 6.83 -0.30
C GLY A 15 -11.15 6.24 0.27
N ASN A 16 -10.49 6.90 1.20
CA ASN A 16 -9.40 6.33 2.00
C ASN A 16 -9.85 6.23 3.46
N GLN A 17 -10.52 5.14 3.80
CA GLN A 17 -11.16 4.95 5.11
C GLN A 17 -10.16 4.89 6.26
N GLY A 18 -8.95 4.34 6.05
CA GLY A 18 -7.89 4.27 7.06
C GLY A 18 -7.46 5.62 7.61
N HIS A 19 -7.70 6.69 6.84
CA HIS A 19 -7.43 8.07 7.25
C HIS A 19 -8.40 8.59 8.33
N SER A 20 -9.45 7.87 8.64
CA SER A 20 -10.48 8.25 9.63
C SER A 20 -10.65 7.21 10.74
N GLU A 21 -9.74 6.25 10.85
CA GLU A 21 -9.83 5.14 11.79
C GLU A 21 -8.83 5.25 12.95
N ALA A 22 -8.82 4.28 13.85
CA ALA A 22 -8.05 4.32 15.09
C ALA A 22 -6.54 4.53 14.88
N ASN A 23 -5.97 3.96 13.82
CA ASN A 23 -4.55 4.13 13.48
C ASN A 23 -4.17 5.60 13.26
N TYR A 24 -5.04 6.38 12.63
CA TYR A 24 -4.79 7.79 12.36
C TYR A 24 -4.66 8.59 13.68
N PHE A 25 -5.63 8.42 14.57
CA PHE A 25 -5.63 9.11 15.87
C PHE A 25 -4.51 8.65 16.78
N GLN A 26 -4.21 7.34 16.79
CA GLN A 26 -3.09 6.80 17.56
C GLN A 26 -1.76 7.35 17.06
N PHE A 27 -1.52 7.32 15.76
CA PHE A 27 -0.26 7.81 15.18
C PHE A 27 -0.05 9.28 15.54
N LYS A 28 -1.11 10.09 15.37
CA LYS A 28 -1.07 11.49 15.76
C LYS A 28 -0.76 11.67 17.24
N ALA A 29 -1.46 10.96 18.13
CA ALA A 29 -1.24 11.06 19.57
C ALA A 29 0.19 10.66 19.97
N TRP A 30 0.73 9.62 19.33
CA TRP A 30 2.10 9.16 19.59
C TRP A 30 3.17 10.13 19.04
N MET A 31 2.90 10.81 17.94
CA MET A 31 3.75 11.90 17.47
C MET A 31 3.73 13.08 18.43
N ASP A 32 2.54 13.53 18.82
CA ASP A 32 2.35 14.66 19.75
C ASP A 32 3.00 14.39 21.13
N ALA A 33 2.98 13.15 21.59
CA ALA A 33 3.62 12.70 22.83
C ALA A 33 5.14 12.44 22.69
N GLY A 34 5.70 12.57 21.50
CA GLY A 34 7.11 12.29 21.24
C GLY A 34 7.51 10.80 21.37
N ILE A 35 6.56 9.90 21.24
CA ILE A 35 6.80 8.45 21.18
C ILE A 35 7.36 8.07 19.80
N ILE A 36 6.72 8.54 18.72
CA ILE A 36 7.23 8.42 17.36
C ILE A 36 8.07 9.68 17.08
N LYS A 37 9.38 9.51 17.06
CA LYS A 37 10.35 10.58 16.77
C LYS A 37 11.60 10.00 16.13
N ASP A 38 12.40 10.85 15.50
CA ASP A 38 13.68 10.45 14.89
C ASP A 38 13.56 9.21 13.99
N VAL A 39 12.48 9.12 13.23
CA VAL A 39 12.24 8.03 12.26
C VAL A 39 13.21 8.20 11.10
N THR A 40 13.93 7.14 10.76
CA THR A 40 14.92 7.12 9.67
C THR A 40 14.57 6.14 8.55
N ALA A 41 13.72 5.16 8.84
CA ALA A 41 13.30 4.20 7.83
C ALA A 41 11.87 3.70 8.08
N VAL A 42 11.21 3.34 6.99
CA VAL A 42 9.92 2.63 6.99
C VAL A 42 10.02 1.49 5.99
N THR A 43 9.66 0.29 6.42
CA THR A 43 9.41 -0.84 5.54
C THR A 43 7.91 -1.01 5.38
N ALA A 44 7.42 -1.14 4.17
CA ALA A 44 6.01 -1.37 3.89
C ALA A 44 5.85 -2.51 2.90
N HIS A 45 4.82 -3.33 3.09
CA HIS A 45 4.70 -4.54 2.28
C HIS A 45 3.24 -4.97 2.06
N MET A 46 3.01 -5.53 0.86
CA MET A 46 1.76 -6.14 0.46
C MET A 46 2.05 -7.49 -0.21
N ASN A 47 2.04 -8.54 0.58
CA ASN A 47 2.44 -9.88 0.16
C ASN A 47 1.26 -10.83 -0.13
N ASN A 48 0.03 -10.33 -0.14
CA ASN A 48 -1.13 -11.12 -0.55
C ASN A 48 -1.28 -11.10 -2.08
N PRO A 49 -1.54 -12.28 -2.71
CA PRO A 49 -1.61 -12.41 -4.17
C PRO A 49 -2.91 -11.88 -4.74
N ARG A 50 -3.24 -10.65 -4.46
CA ARG A 50 -4.58 -10.16 -4.69
C ARG A 50 -4.87 -9.74 -6.12
N ARG A 51 -3.83 -9.31 -6.86
CA ARG A 51 -3.93 -8.74 -8.20
C ARG A 51 -3.19 -9.53 -9.25
N TRP A 52 -2.52 -10.60 -8.86
CA TRP A 52 -1.75 -11.45 -9.75
C TRP A 52 -2.47 -12.77 -9.97
N HIS A 53 -2.72 -13.09 -11.20
CA HIS A 53 -3.48 -14.26 -11.60
C HIS A 53 -2.59 -15.32 -12.24
N GLY A 54 -1.30 -15.31 -11.97
CA GLY A 54 -0.37 -16.18 -12.65
C GLY A 54 -0.30 -15.90 -14.15
N TRP A 55 -0.50 -14.64 -14.55
CA TRP A 55 -0.43 -14.24 -15.94
C TRP A 55 0.89 -14.61 -16.55
N ASN A 56 0.84 -14.96 -17.84
CA ASN A 56 2.04 -15.27 -18.59
C ASN A 56 2.89 -13.99 -18.76
N PRO A 57 4.08 -13.90 -18.13
CA PRO A 57 4.94 -12.73 -18.25
C PRO A 57 5.52 -12.56 -19.66
N ASN A 58 5.39 -13.57 -20.51
CA ASN A 58 5.84 -13.53 -21.90
C ASN A 58 4.81 -12.96 -22.89
N ILE A 59 3.73 -12.39 -22.40
CA ILE A 59 2.74 -11.71 -23.23
C ILE A 59 3.42 -10.63 -24.11
N ARG A 60 3.01 -10.52 -25.36
CA ARG A 60 3.61 -9.61 -26.35
C ARG A 60 2.61 -8.65 -26.99
N HIS A 61 1.36 -8.75 -26.60
CA HIS A 61 0.25 -7.91 -27.07
C HIS A 61 -0.85 -7.89 -26.00
N MET A 62 -1.71 -6.92 -26.08
CA MET A 62 -2.91 -6.88 -25.25
C MET A 62 -3.80 -8.09 -25.55
N PRO A 63 -4.63 -8.56 -24.61
CA PRO A 63 -5.58 -9.64 -24.82
C PRO A 63 -6.50 -9.38 -26.00
N MET A 64 -6.92 -10.44 -26.69
CA MET A 64 -7.88 -10.34 -27.78
C MET A 64 -9.24 -9.89 -27.28
N GLY A 65 -9.95 -9.08 -28.09
CA GLY A 65 -11.28 -8.62 -27.76
C GLY A 65 -12.29 -9.76 -27.59
N GLU A 66 -13.17 -9.58 -26.63
CA GLU A 66 -14.29 -10.46 -26.30
C GLU A 66 -15.61 -9.67 -26.35
N PRO A 67 -16.76 -10.35 -26.46
CA PRO A 67 -18.04 -9.66 -26.35
C PRO A 67 -18.18 -8.95 -25.01
N VAL A 68 -18.56 -7.67 -25.03
CA VAL A 68 -18.85 -6.92 -23.82
C VAL A 68 -20.08 -7.51 -23.12
N PRO A 69 -20.03 -7.78 -21.80
CA PRO A 69 -21.22 -8.25 -21.06
C PRO A 69 -22.35 -7.21 -21.17
N GLU A 70 -23.59 -7.68 -21.31
CA GLU A 70 -24.78 -6.83 -21.44
C GLU A 70 -24.97 -5.86 -20.26
N THR A 71 -24.41 -6.21 -19.09
CA THR A 71 -24.49 -5.41 -17.86
C THR A 71 -23.39 -4.36 -17.74
N MET A 72 -22.52 -4.21 -18.76
CA MET A 72 -21.36 -3.33 -18.72
C MET A 72 -21.42 -2.30 -19.86
N ASP A 73 -21.26 -1.04 -19.51
CA ASP A 73 -20.95 0.03 -20.44
C ASP A 73 -19.42 0.18 -20.56
N TRP A 74 -18.83 -0.48 -21.54
CA TRP A 74 -17.39 -0.55 -21.72
C TRP A 74 -16.76 0.80 -22.07
N ASP A 75 -17.41 1.61 -22.86
CA ASP A 75 -16.90 2.95 -23.23
C ASP A 75 -16.85 3.86 -21.99
N THR A 76 -17.89 3.82 -21.18
CA THR A 76 -17.90 4.57 -19.90
C THR A 76 -16.87 4.02 -18.92
N TRP A 77 -16.66 2.70 -18.88
CA TRP A 77 -15.69 2.07 -17.99
C TRP A 77 -14.24 2.46 -18.35
N ILE A 78 -13.89 2.44 -19.64
CA ILE A 78 -12.57 2.87 -20.13
C ILE A 78 -12.28 4.33 -19.75
N GLY A 79 -13.25 5.18 -19.84
CA GLY A 79 -13.14 6.60 -19.48
C GLY A 79 -12.10 7.33 -20.29
N VAL A 80 -11.00 7.76 -19.65
CA VAL A 80 -9.91 8.52 -20.27
C VAL A 80 -8.71 7.69 -20.68
N ALA A 81 -8.73 6.36 -20.44
CA ALA A 81 -7.67 5.48 -20.86
C ALA A 81 -7.67 5.31 -22.40
N GLN A 82 -6.55 4.84 -22.93
CA GLN A 82 -6.51 4.43 -24.33
C GLN A 82 -7.56 3.35 -24.59
N TYR A 83 -8.26 3.42 -25.71
CA TYR A 83 -9.25 2.42 -26.05
C TYR A 83 -8.60 1.05 -26.31
N HIS A 84 -9.18 0.04 -25.70
CA HIS A 84 -8.92 -1.38 -25.93
C HIS A 84 -10.26 -2.12 -26.09
N ASP A 85 -10.28 -3.17 -26.88
CA ASP A 85 -11.41 -4.09 -26.89
C ASP A 85 -11.58 -4.69 -25.50
N TYR A 86 -12.81 -4.97 -25.11
CA TYR A 86 -13.09 -5.64 -23.84
C TYR A 86 -12.42 -7.01 -23.78
N ASN A 87 -11.85 -7.33 -22.62
CA ASN A 87 -11.42 -8.67 -22.25
C ASN A 87 -11.64 -8.89 -20.76
N HIS A 88 -12.04 -10.11 -20.37
CA HIS A 88 -12.33 -10.45 -18.99
C HIS A 88 -11.11 -10.30 -18.06
N ASP A 89 -9.88 -10.36 -18.58
CA ASP A 89 -8.64 -10.14 -17.81
C ASP A 89 -8.51 -8.72 -17.26
N TYR A 90 -9.29 -7.75 -17.73
CA TYR A 90 -9.34 -6.41 -17.17
C TYR A 90 -10.36 -6.28 -16.05
N HIS A 91 -11.35 -7.19 -15.98
CA HIS A 91 -12.51 -7.04 -15.11
C HIS A 91 -12.30 -7.57 -13.69
N LEU A 92 -13.21 -7.22 -12.79
CA LEU A 92 -13.30 -7.60 -11.37
C LEU A 92 -12.01 -7.37 -10.55
N GLY A 93 -11.23 -6.34 -10.90
CA GLY A 93 -10.11 -5.90 -10.07
C GLY A 93 -8.74 -6.11 -10.70
N GLN A 94 -8.61 -6.95 -11.74
CA GLN A 94 -7.36 -7.20 -12.44
C GLN A 94 -6.86 -5.96 -13.20
N TRP A 95 -7.76 -5.07 -13.62
CA TRP A 95 -7.43 -3.81 -14.27
C TRP A 95 -6.31 -3.03 -13.54
N ARG A 96 -6.21 -3.20 -12.22
CA ARG A 96 -5.21 -2.51 -11.40
C ARG A 96 -3.78 -2.84 -11.76
N CYS A 97 -3.55 -4.00 -12.37
CA CYS A 97 -2.22 -4.44 -12.75
C CYS A 97 -1.84 -4.12 -14.19
N TRP A 98 -2.77 -3.64 -15.02
CA TRP A 98 -2.49 -3.17 -16.37
C TRP A 98 -2.07 -1.70 -16.34
N TYR A 99 -0.97 -1.35 -17.01
CA TYR A 99 -0.45 0.03 -17.04
C TYR A 99 -1.46 1.06 -17.53
N ASP A 100 -2.30 0.67 -18.51
CA ASP A 100 -3.27 1.59 -19.10
C ASP A 100 -4.45 1.89 -18.19
N PHE A 101 -4.71 1.05 -17.18
CA PHE A 101 -5.90 1.16 -16.34
C PHE A 101 -5.61 1.40 -14.86
N GLY A 102 -4.45 0.96 -14.36
CA GLY A 102 -4.14 0.97 -12.94
C GLY A 102 -2.72 1.36 -12.61
N MET A 103 -2.40 1.30 -11.33
CA MET A 103 -1.11 1.69 -10.77
C MET A 103 -0.44 0.55 -9.98
N GLY A 104 -0.79 -0.71 -10.28
CA GLY A 104 -0.24 -1.88 -9.60
C GLY A 104 -0.59 -1.97 -8.11
N VAL A 105 0.11 -2.82 -7.40
CA VAL A 105 -0.14 -3.06 -5.96
C VAL A 105 0.22 -1.86 -5.11
N LEU A 106 1.30 -1.16 -5.43
CA LEU A 106 1.67 0.05 -4.71
C LEU A 106 0.57 1.13 -4.81
N GLY A 107 0.03 1.36 -6.01
CA GLY A 107 -1.04 2.33 -6.19
C GLY A 107 -2.36 1.93 -5.53
N ASP A 108 -2.67 0.64 -5.47
CA ASP A 108 -3.88 0.11 -4.83
C ASP A 108 -3.76 0.07 -3.29
N TRP A 109 -2.62 -0.42 -2.78
CA TRP A 109 -2.43 -0.68 -1.34
C TRP A 109 -1.49 0.29 -0.62
N GLY A 110 -0.59 0.92 -1.33
CA GLY A 110 0.32 1.90 -0.73
C GLY A 110 -0.43 3.04 -0.05
N ALA A 111 -1.53 3.49 -0.65
CA ALA A 111 -2.42 4.50 -0.08
C ALA A 111 -3.04 4.09 1.27
N HIS A 112 -3.20 2.78 1.53
CA HIS A 112 -3.74 2.28 2.79
C HIS A 112 -2.66 1.97 3.83
N ILE A 113 -1.47 1.60 3.38
CA ILE A 113 -0.39 1.16 4.27
C ILE A 113 0.49 2.34 4.69
N LEU A 114 0.79 3.25 3.76
CA LEU A 114 1.74 4.35 3.97
C LEU A 114 1.08 5.67 4.39
N ASP A 115 -0.23 5.82 4.25
CA ASP A 115 -0.98 7.07 4.44
C ASP A 115 -0.58 7.82 5.73
N THR A 116 -0.76 7.18 6.88
CA THR A 116 -0.45 7.80 8.18
C THR A 116 1.04 8.12 8.35
N ALA A 117 1.92 7.24 7.88
CA ALA A 117 3.35 7.52 7.92
C ALA A 117 3.72 8.68 6.99
N HIS A 118 3.13 8.74 5.80
CA HIS A 118 3.38 9.81 4.85
C HIS A 118 2.94 11.17 5.39
N GLU A 119 1.75 11.24 5.99
CA GLU A 119 1.23 12.48 6.55
C GLU A 119 2.00 12.92 7.79
N PHE A 120 2.04 12.09 8.82
CA PHE A 120 2.58 12.50 10.11
C PHE A 120 4.10 12.64 10.16
N LEU A 121 4.82 11.97 9.26
CA LEU A 121 6.24 12.21 9.06
C LEU A 121 6.53 13.37 8.08
N ASP A 122 5.48 14.05 7.60
CA ASP A 122 5.57 15.20 6.68
C ASP A 122 6.50 14.90 5.47
N LEU A 123 6.31 13.75 4.83
CA LEU A 123 7.26 13.25 3.85
C LEU A 123 7.31 14.06 2.56
N GLY A 124 6.17 14.56 2.08
CA GLY A 124 6.08 15.27 0.80
C GLY A 124 6.41 14.36 -0.39
N LEU A 125 7.21 14.85 -1.32
CA LEU A 125 7.65 14.08 -2.49
C LEU A 125 9.05 13.48 -2.26
N PRO A 126 9.29 12.24 -2.70
CA PRO A 126 10.62 11.65 -2.63
C PRO A 126 11.56 12.37 -3.59
N THR A 127 12.83 12.49 -3.20
CA THR A 127 13.89 13.02 -4.05
C THR A 127 14.48 11.98 -4.99
N GLU A 128 14.31 10.71 -4.66
CA GLU A 128 14.85 9.58 -5.42
C GLU A 128 13.90 8.37 -5.29
N ILE A 129 13.69 7.66 -6.40
CA ILE A 129 12.94 6.40 -6.46
C ILE A 129 13.79 5.37 -7.19
N ASN A 130 14.14 4.28 -6.49
CA ASN A 130 14.99 3.22 -7.01
C ASN A 130 14.26 1.89 -7.05
N PRO A 131 14.06 1.27 -8.21
CA PRO A 131 13.65 -0.12 -8.28
C PRO A 131 14.83 -1.02 -7.90
N LEU A 132 14.75 -1.67 -6.74
CA LEU A 132 15.78 -2.59 -6.26
C LEU A 132 15.58 -4.01 -6.80
N TYR A 133 14.32 -4.40 -7.02
CA TYR A 133 13.96 -5.71 -7.52
C TYR A 133 12.66 -5.64 -8.31
N LEU A 134 12.62 -6.29 -9.48
CA LEU A 134 11.43 -6.43 -10.31
C LEU A 134 11.40 -7.85 -10.89
N LYS A 135 10.35 -8.60 -10.58
CA LYS A 135 10.14 -9.95 -11.11
C LYS A 135 9.07 -9.92 -12.19
N ASP A 136 9.34 -10.62 -13.28
CA ASP A 136 8.41 -10.78 -14.40
C ASP A 136 7.94 -9.44 -14.98
N HIS A 137 8.87 -8.49 -15.09
CA HIS A 137 8.62 -7.18 -15.70
C HIS A 137 8.12 -7.35 -17.14
N ASN A 138 7.04 -6.65 -17.48
CA ASN A 138 6.37 -6.73 -18.77
C ASN A 138 5.89 -5.32 -19.19
N PRO A 139 5.91 -4.97 -20.50
CA PRO A 139 5.48 -3.64 -20.95
C PRO A 139 3.97 -3.38 -20.86
N PHE A 140 3.15 -4.38 -20.52
CA PHE A 140 1.68 -4.25 -20.47
C PHE A 140 1.13 -4.19 -19.06
N PHE A 141 1.78 -4.86 -18.11
CA PHE A 141 1.32 -4.92 -16.73
C PHE A 141 2.47 -4.82 -15.72
N PHE A 142 2.12 -4.45 -14.49
CA PHE A 142 3.06 -4.28 -13.40
C PHE A 142 3.75 -5.60 -13.03
N PRO A 143 4.99 -5.54 -12.50
CA PRO A 143 5.73 -6.73 -12.09
C PRO A 143 4.95 -7.62 -11.12
N MET A 144 5.20 -8.92 -11.17
CA MET A 144 4.62 -9.90 -10.25
C MET A 144 5.14 -9.74 -8.81
N SER A 145 6.31 -9.17 -8.68
CA SER A 145 6.88 -8.74 -7.40
C SER A 145 7.78 -7.53 -7.63
N SER A 146 7.78 -6.60 -6.68
CA SER A 146 8.68 -5.46 -6.74
C SER A 146 9.22 -5.08 -5.37
N THR A 147 10.46 -4.53 -5.36
CA THR A 147 11.01 -3.81 -4.22
C THR A 147 11.45 -2.43 -4.70
N LEU A 148 10.85 -1.40 -4.12
CA LEU A 148 11.09 -0.01 -4.48
C LEU A 148 11.59 0.76 -3.26
N LEU A 149 12.68 1.50 -3.43
CA LEU A 149 13.22 2.41 -2.42
C LEU A 149 12.85 3.85 -2.77
N PHE A 150 12.23 4.54 -1.83
CA PHE A 150 11.91 5.96 -1.90
C PHE A 150 12.74 6.71 -0.86
N LYS A 151 13.47 7.75 -1.27
CA LYS A 151 14.25 8.59 -0.36
C LYS A 151 13.59 9.93 -0.17
N PHE A 152 13.43 10.30 1.08
CA PHE A 152 12.87 11.58 1.49
C PHE A 152 13.93 12.40 2.25
N PRO A 153 14.07 13.70 1.96
CA PRO A 153 15.10 14.53 2.59
C PRO A 153 14.77 14.81 4.06
N GLU A 154 15.68 15.44 4.77
CA GLU A 154 15.41 16.05 6.06
C GLU A 154 14.30 17.09 5.94
N ARG A 155 13.44 17.18 6.96
CA ARG A 155 12.26 18.06 7.00
C ARG A 155 12.15 18.73 8.37
N GLY A 156 12.40 20.03 8.42
CA GLY A 156 12.44 20.77 9.69
C GLY A 156 13.41 20.11 10.68
N ASN A 157 12.88 19.58 11.79
CA ASN A 157 13.66 18.87 12.81
C ASN A 157 13.61 17.33 12.62
N MET A 158 12.97 16.84 11.58
CA MET A 158 12.87 15.40 11.30
C MET A 158 14.00 14.96 10.36
N PRO A 159 14.65 13.81 10.65
CA PRO A 159 15.73 13.29 9.81
C PRO A 159 15.23 12.87 8.43
N ALA A 160 16.17 12.63 7.51
CA ALA A 160 15.87 11.95 6.25
C ALA A 160 15.26 10.57 6.52
N VAL A 161 14.35 10.14 5.64
CA VAL A 161 13.65 8.84 5.75
C VAL A 161 13.77 8.08 4.46
N ASP A 162 14.15 6.81 4.58
CA ASP A 162 14.06 5.85 3.49
C ASP A 162 12.82 4.98 3.65
N ILE A 163 11.96 4.93 2.63
CA ILE A 163 10.83 4.00 2.59
C ILE A 163 11.13 2.89 1.60
N THR A 164 11.10 1.64 2.05
CA THR A 164 11.24 0.48 1.18
C THR A 164 9.90 -0.24 1.09
N TRP A 165 9.33 -0.26 -0.11
CA TRP A 165 8.12 -0.99 -0.44
C TRP A 165 8.44 -2.38 -0.98
N TYR A 166 7.71 -3.38 -0.51
CA TYR A 166 7.77 -4.75 -1.01
C TYR A 166 6.38 -5.22 -1.44
N ASP A 167 6.29 -5.84 -2.57
CA ASP A 167 5.08 -6.58 -2.98
C ASP A 167 5.43 -7.90 -3.67
N GLY A 168 4.45 -8.79 -3.68
CA GLY A 168 4.58 -10.15 -4.23
C GLY A 168 4.62 -11.22 -3.14
N LEU A 169 4.18 -12.45 -3.50
CA LEU A 169 4.00 -13.56 -2.56
C LEU A 169 5.25 -13.96 -1.78
N ASP A 170 6.38 -13.97 -2.45
CA ASP A 170 7.66 -14.43 -1.91
C ASP A 170 8.66 -13.29 -1.68
N ASN A 171 8.24 -12.06 -1.98
CA ASN A 171 9.06 -10.86 -1.83
C ASN A 171 8.64 -10.09 -0.57
N ILE A 172 9.01 -10.62 0.57
CA ILE A 172 8.70 -10.05 1.88
C ILE A 172 9.96 -9.49 2.52
N PRO A 173 9.87 -8.38 3.28
CA PRO A 173 11.00 -7.83 4.01
C PRO A 173 11.48 -8.77 5.12
N ALA A 174 12.72 -8.60 5.53
CA ALA A 174 13.17 -9.11 6.82
C ALA A 174 12.44 -8.33 7.91
N VAL A 175 11.87 -9.05 8.88
CA VAL A 175 11.20 -8.43 10.02
C VAL A 175 12.17 -8.32 11.20
N PRO A 176 12.03 -7.28 12.05
CA PRO A 176 12.88 -7.11 13.21
C PRO A 176 12.65 -8.20 14.24
N GLU A 177 13.66 -8.42 15.08
CA GLU A 177 13.56 -9.32 16.22
C GLU A 177 12.40 -8.90 17.14
N GLY A 178 11.69 -9.87 17.68
CA GLY A 178 10.51 -9.62 18.52
C GLY A 178 9.28 -9.15 17.79
N TYR A 179 9.23 -9.30 16.45
CA TYR A 179 8.05 -8.95 15.66
C TYR A 179 6.79 -9.68 16.13
N GLY A 180 6.92 -10.90 16.63
CA GLY A 180 5.80 -11.73 17.09
C GLY A 180 4.99 -12.33 15.95
N VAL A 181 3.84 -12.92 16.29
CA VAL A 181 2.90 -13.47 15.32
C VAL A 181 2.06 -12.32 14.76
N SER A 182 1.92 -12.27 13.44
CA SER A 182 1.01 -11.33 12.80
C SER A 182 -0.41 -11.88 12.92
N GLU A 183 -1.31 -11.15 13.60
CA GLU A 183 -2.74 -11.44 13.56
C GLU A 183 -3.31 -11.17 12.18
N LEU A 184 -4.32 -11.94 11.78
CA LEU A 184 -4.96 -11.74 10.48
C LEU A 184 -5.69 -10.39 10.50
N ASP A 185 -5.29 -9.46 9.64
CA ASP A 185 -6.00 -8.18 9.50
C ASP A 185 -7.39 -8.43 8.91
N PRO A 186 -8.48 -8.15 9.65
CA PRO A 186 -9.84 -8.40 9.18
C PRO A 186 -10.24 -7.55 7.98
N ASN A 187 -9.49 -6.48 7.69
CA ASN A 187 -9.76 -5.59 6.57
C ASN A 187 -9.14 -6.06 5.25
N ILE A 188 -8.37 -7.16 5.27
CA ILE A 188 -7.84 -7.73 4.03
C ILE A 188 -8.96 -8.46 3.30
N PRO A 189 -9.43 -7.96 2.16
CA PRO A 189 -10.48 -8.63 1.41
C PRO A 189 -10.00 -9.99 0.91
N THR A 190 -10.82 -11.00 1.10
CA THR A 190 -10.59 -12.35 0.56
C THR A 190 -10.59 -12.32 -0.97
N VAL A 191 -9.73 -13.11 -1.59
CA VAL A 191 -9.74 -13.29 -3.05
C VAL A 191 -11.00 -14.06 -3.45
N ALA A 192 -11.80 -13.51 -4.35
CA ALA A 192 -12.96 -14.21 -4.88
C ALA A 192 -12.53 -15.55 -5.52
N GLY A 193 -13.01 -16.67 -4.96
CA GLY A 193 -12.82 -18.01 -5.52
C GLY A 193 -11.51 -18.72 -5.22
N GLY A 194 -10.56 -18.13 -4.49
CA GLY A 194 -9.27 -18.74 -4.16
C GLY A 194 -9.14 -19.13 -2.68
N LYS A 195 -8.51 -20.27 -2.40
CA LYS A 195 -8.00 -20.56 -1.07
C LYS A 195 -6.85 -19.61 -0.80
N ILE A 196 -7.01 -18.70 0.15
CA ILE A 196 -5.92 -17.85 0.63
C ILE A 196 -4.88 -18.78 1.25
N GLN A 197 -3.69 -18.81 0.67
CA GLN A 197 -2.55 -19.39 1.38
C GLN A 197 -2.23 -18.44 2.54
N PRO A 198 -2.00 -18.95 3.76
CA PRO A 198 -1.63 -18.10 4.87
C PRO A 198 -0.37 -17.32 4.48
N ALA A 199 -0.48 -16.00 4.51
CA ALA A 199 0.66 -15.14 4.26
C ALA A 199 1.71 -15.39 5.35
N LYS A 200 2.98 -15.47 4.97
CA LYS A 200 4.09 -15.56 5.94
C LYS A 200 4.16 -14.33 6.83
N LEU A 201 3.63 -13.22 6.34
CA LEU A 201 3.56 -11.93 6.99
C LEU A 201 2.28 -11.23 6.52
N ASN A 202 1.49 -10.66 7.43
CA ASN A 202 0.34 -9.85 7.04
C ASN A 202 0.77 -8.53 6.40
N PRO A 203 0.03 -8.01 5.41
CA PRO A 203 0.31 -6.69 4.84
C PRO A 203 0.38 -5.62 5.92
N GLY A 204 1.36 -4.73 5.80
CA GLY A 204 1.57 -3.70 6.80
C GLY A 204 2.86 -2.93 6.63
N LYS A 205 3.34 -2.40 7.74
CA LYS A 205 4.55 -1.59 7.79
C LYS A 205 5.30 -1.76 9.10
N GLU A 206 6.60 -1.54 9.05
CA GLU A 206 7.49 -1.36 10.19
C GLU A 206 8.08 0.03 10.12
N ILE A 207 8.12 0.74 11.23
CA ILE A 207 8.68 2.08 11.36
C ILE A 207 9.86 2.02 12.32
N TYR A 208 11.00 2.47 11.85
CA TYR A 208 12.27 2.41 12.58
C TYR A 208 12.68 3.80 13.01
N SER A 209 12.76 4.00 14.32
CA SER A 209 13.34 5.21 14.92
C SER A 209 14.65 4.87 15.64
N LYS A 210 15.34 5.88 16.17
CA LYS A 210 16.57 5.67 16.92
C LYS A 210 16.37 4.83 18.19
N GLU A 211 15.21 4.93 18.84
CA GLU A 211 14.96 4.32 20.13
C GLU A 211 13.94 3.17 20.08
N LEU A 212 12.97 3.26 19.16
CA LEU A 212 11.84 2.35 19.11
C LEU A 212 11.62 1.84 17.69
N THR A 213 11.08 0.64 17.61
CA THR A 213 10.55 0.07 16.37
C THR A 213 9.07 -0.19 16.54
N PHE A 214 8.31 0.11 15.51
CA PHE A 214 6.85 -0.06 15.50
C PHE A 214 6.46 -0.98 14.37
N LYS A 215 5.43 -1.79 14.60
CA LYS A 215 4.74 -2.54 13.53
C LYS A 215 3.28 -2.08 13.44
N GLY A 216 2.74 -2.08 12.24
CA GLY A 216 1.33 -1.79 11.97
C GLY A 216 0.83 -2.56 10.77
N GLY A 217 -0.45 -2.86 10.75
CA GLY A 217 -1.11 -3.50 9.62
C GLY A 217 -1.48 -2.51 8.51
N SER A 218 -2.33 -2.99 7.61
CA SER A 218 -2.96 -2.18 6.58
C SER A 218 -4.21 -1.46 7.12
N HIS A 219 -4.78 -0.55 6.33
CA HIS A 219 -5.99 0.22 6.67
C HIS A 219 -5.94 0.84 8.08
N GLY A 220 -6.98 0.61 8.87
CA GLY A 220 -7.15 1.17 10.20
C GLY A 220 -6.38 0.50 11.34
N SER A 221 -5.51 -0.46 11.05
CA SER A 221 -4.74 -1.18 12.07
C SER A 221 -3.78 -0.26 12.81
N THR A 222 -3.87 -0.26 14.14
CA THR A 222 -3.01 0.54 15.01
C THR A 222 -1.57 0.01 15.04
N LEU A 223 -0.66 0.86 15.51
CA LEU A 223 0.74 0.50 15.73
C LEU A 223 0.92 -0.25 17.05
N SER A 224 1.91 -1.13 17.09
CA SER A 224 2.46 -1.74 18.30
C SER A 224 3.95 -1.46 18.37
N ILE A 225 4.47 -1.23 19.58
CA ILE A 225 5.92 -1.17 19.83
C ILE A 225 6.45 -2.58 19.89
N ILE A 226 7.58 -2.84 19.28
CA ILE A 226 8.28 -4.13 19.31
C ILE A 226 9.73 -3.95 19.76
N PRO A 227 10.30 -4.96 20.47
CA PRO A 227 9.65 -6.15 21.04
C PRO A 227 8.71 -5.82 22.23
N ASP A 228 7.96 -6.82 22.70
CA ASP A 228 6.98 -6.66 23.80
C ASP A 228 7.59 -6.12 25.11
N GLU A 229 8.84 -6.45 25.41
CA GLU A 229 9.56 -5.91 26.56
C GLU A 229 9.67 -4.39 26.45
N LYS A 230 9.95 -3.88 25.25
CA LYS A 230 10.06 -2.46 25.01
C LYS A 230 8.69 -1.77 25.07
N ALA A 231 7.64 -2.45 24.63
CA ALA A 231 6.26 -1.95 24.76
C ALA A 231 5.89 -1.77 26.24
N LYS A 232 6.23 -2.74 27.12
CA LYS A 232 6.01 -2.66 28.57
C LYS A 232 6.77 -1.51 29.23
N GLU A 233 8.03 -1.27 28.85
CA GLU A 233 8.81 -0.13 29.33
C GLU A 233 8.15 1.21 28.99
N MET A 234 7.48 1.27 27.87
CA MET A 234 6.85 2.49 27.37
C MET A 234 5.41 2.69 27.86
N GLU A 235 4.77 1.68 28.48
CA GLU A 235 3.35 1.67 28.82
C GLU A 235 2.90 2.93 29.59
N SER A 236 3.68 3.37 30.59
CA SER A 236 3.34 4.55 31.39
C SER A 236 3.51 5.89 30.65
N ARG A 237 4.10 5.88 29.46
CA ARG A 237 4.35 7.07 28.63
C ARG A 237 3.39 7.17 27.45
N LEU A 238 2.62 6.10 27.17
CA LEU A 238 1.64 6.11 26.10
C LEU A 238 0.44 6.99 26.48
N PRO A 239 -0.05 7.83 25.53
CA PRO A 239 -1.21 8.68 25.75
C PRO A 239 -2.53 7.91 25.80
#